data_dca2f00ac94afccfe1f7b7da659857c1
#
_entry.id   dca2f00ac94afccfe1f7b7da659857c1
#
_cell.length_a   1.000
_cell.length_b   1.000
_cell.length_c   1.000
_cell.angle_alpha   90.00
_cell.angle_beta   90.00
_cell.angle_gamma   90.00
#
_symmetry.space_group_name_H-M   'P 1'
#
loop_
_entity.id
_entity.type
_entity.pdbx_description
1 polymer ?
#
loop_
_entity_poly.entity_id
_entity_poly.type
_entity_poly.pdbx_seq_one_letter_code
_entity_poly.pdbx_strand_id
1 'polypeptide(L)'
;DLVRSRGLGDVYKRQVWGKWSKRLTPAKVENEEYYQSMMIYTIIETTNYYLCIWRPYDIMKGRWNYCFYDKASGKLFNSEGITDDLWGLPLFFPYNYFVIDGREYLEAPYQPYELLDAWLSSDDPEIRKQADCIDEEGNNVLIRIRLKKK
;
A
#
# COMPACT_ATOMS: atom_id res chain seq x y z
N ASP A 1 -25.32 -8.80 22.14
CA ASP A 1 -25.64 -8.42 20.75
C ASP A 1 -24.35 -8.13 20.01
N LEU A 2 -23.82 -9.18 19.39
CA LEU A 2 -22.71 -9.07 18.46
C LEU A 2 -23.23 -8.33 17.21
N VAL A 3 -22.91 -7.06 17.09
CA VAL A 3 -23.04 -6.33 15.83
C VAL A 3 -22.14 -7.04 14.83
N ARG A 4 -22.73 -7.91 14.03
CA ARG A 4 -22.06 -8.52 12.89
C ARG A 4 -21.55 -7.40 12.00
N SER A 5 -20.25 -7.22 11.93
CA SER A 5 -19.62 -6.32 10.98
C SER A 5 -19.91 -6.86 9.57
N ARG A 6 -21.00 -6.40 8.97
CA ARG A 6 -21.35 -6.71 7.57
C ARG A 6 -20.34 -6.16 6.56
N GLY A 7 -19.40 -5.31 7.02
CA GLY A 7 -18.49 -4.59 6.13
C GLY A 7 -17.33 -5.40 5.58
N LEU A 8 -16.64 -6.17 6.40
CA LEU A 8 -15.41 -6.85 5.99
C LEU A 8 -15.66 -8.08 5.07
N GLY A 9 -16.74 -8.81 5.31
CA GLY A 9 -17.09 -9.97 4.48
C GLY A 9 -17.46 -9.61 3.04
N ASP A 10 -18.05 -8.44 2.82
CA ASP A 10 -18.44 -7.97 1.50
C ASP A 10 -17.26 -7.31 0.73
N VAL A 11 -16.31 -6.72 1.43
CA VAL A 11 -15.10 -6.16 0.80
C VAL A 11 -14.25 -7.28 0.19
N TYR A 12 -14.03 -8.38 0.90
CA TYR A 12 -13.32 -9.54 0.35
C TYR A 12 -14.04 -10.22 -0.81
N LYS A 13 -15.37 -10.18 -0.84
CA LYS A 13 -16.16 -10.76 -1.93
C LYS A 13 -16.18 -9.89 -3.20
N ARG A 14 -15.90 -8.60 -3.08
CA ARG A 14 -15.89 -7.64 -4.18
C ARG A 14 -14.50 -7.32 -4.73
N GLN A 15 -13.45 -7.94 -4.20
CA GLN A 15 -12.07 -7.68 -4.62
C GLN A 15 -11.74 -8.12 -6.06
N VAL A 16 -12.65 -8.79 -6.72
CA VAL A 16 -12.50 -9.15 -8.13
C VAL A 16 -13.44 -8.27 -8.95
N TRP A 17 -12.91 -7.17 -9.46
CA TRP A 17 -13.64 -6.23 -10.32
C TRP A 17 -13.63 -6.74 -11.77
N GLY A 18 -14.79 -6.73 -12.41
CA GLY A 18 -14.96 -7.14 -13.80
C GLY A 18 -15.90 -8.32 -13.98
N LYS A 19 -15.68 -9.15 -15.01
CA LYS A 19 -16.48 -10.35 -15.34
C LYS A 19 -16.61 -11.37 -14.20
N TRP A 20 -15.89 -11.18 -13.10
CA TRP A 20 -15.66 -12.14 -11.99
C TRP A 20 -16.50 -11.86 -10.74
N SER A 21 -17.72 -11.39 -10.90
CA SER A 21 -18.66 -11.32 -9.78
C SER A 21 -19.05 -12.70 -9.22
N LYS A 22 -18.60 -13.77 -9.86
CA LYS A 22 -18.85 -15.16 -9.41
C LYS A 22 -17.66 -15.66 -8.60
N ARG A 23 -17.98 -16.42 -7.52
CA ARG A 23 -17.02 -17.05 -6.63
C ARG A 23 -16.01 -17.87 -7.43
N LEU A 24 -14.73 -17.53 -7.36
CA LEU A 24 -13.68 -18.34 -7.97
C LEU A 24 -13.59 -19.67 -7.22
N THR A 25 -13.71 -20.75 -7.95
CA THR A 25 -13.41 -22.09 -7.43
C THR A 25 -11.94 -22.42 -7.70
N PRO A 26 -11.30 -23.29 -6.89
CA PRO A 26 -9.90 -23.67 -7.12
C PRO A 26 -9.59 -24.10 -8.57
N ALA A 27 -10.52 -24.78 -9.23
CA ALA A 27 -10.36 -25.19 -10.64
C ALA A 27 -10.34 -24.02 -11.64
N LYS A 28 -10.72 -22.81 -11.23
CA LYS A 28 -10.67 -21.61 -12.08
C LYS A 28 -9.39 -20.80 -11.88
N VAL A 29 -8.61 -21.11 -10.84
CA VAL A 29 -7.33 -20.46 -10.54
C VAL A 29 -6.27 -20.79 -11.60
N GLU A 30 -6.40 -21.93 -12.29
CA GLU A 30 -5.51 -22.37 -13.36
C GLU A 30 -5.88 -21.81 -14.74
N ASN A 31 -6.94 -21.00 -14.83
CA ASN A 31 -7.41 -20.46 -16.09
C ASN A 31 -6.66 -19.14 -16.43
N GLU A 32 -6.26 -18.95 -17.68
CA GLU A 32 -5.61 -17.71 -18.18
C GLU A 32 -6.37 -16.43 -17.80
N GLU A 33 -7.69 -16.49 -17.73
CA GLU A 33 -8.51 -15.36 -17.32
C GLU A 33 -8.24 -14.91 -15.87
N TYR A 34 -7.81 -15.83 -14.99
CA TYR A 34 -7.44 -15.48 -13.61
C TYR A 34 -6.19 -14.60 -13.58
N TYR A 35 -5.21 -14.87 -14.42
CA TYR A 35 -3.98 -14.08 -14.54
C TYR A 35 -4.20 -12.70 -15.16
N GLN A 36 -5.37 -12.45 -15.76
CA GLN A 36 -5.79 -11.14 -16.25
C GLN A 36 -6.53 -10.32 -15.18
N SER A 37 -6.79 -10.89 -14.02
CA SER A 37 -7.47 -10.20 -12.94
C SER A 37 -6.53 -9.24 -12.19
N MET A 38 -7.10 -8.27 -11.50
CA MET A 38 -6.37 -7.35 -10.63
C MET A 38 -6.40 -7.87 -9.20
N MET A 39 -5.26 -7.78 -8.53
CA MET A 39 -5.16 -8.01 -7.10
C MET A 39 -5.09 -6.66 -6.37
N ILE A 40 -6.13 -6.38 -5.58
CA ILE A 40 -6.13 -5.24 -4.69
C ILE A 40 -5.38 -5.63 -3.42
N TYR A 41 -4.34 -4.86 -3.10
CA TYR A 41 -3.55 -5.06 -1.89
C TYR A 41 -4.20 -4.37 -0.70
N THR A 42 -4.53 -3.08 -0.86
CA THR A 42 -5.18 -2.31 0.19
C THR A 42 -6.04 -1.21 -0.37
N ILE A 43 -7.05 -0.82 0.39
CA ILE A 43 -7.83 0.40 0.18
C ILE A 43 -7.84 1.16 1.49
N ILE A 44 -7.33 2.39 1.46
CA ILE A 44 -7.28 3.28 2.61
C ILE A 44 -8.16 4.49 2.32
N GLU A 45 -9.06 4.77 3.24
CA GLU A 45 -9.86 6.00 3.22
C GLU A 45 -9.24 7.03 4.16
N THR A 46 -8.82 8.17 3.62
CA THR A 46 -8.40 9.34 4.39
C THR A 46 -9.50 10.40 4.38
N THR A 47 -9.31 11.52 5.06
CA THR A 47 -10.28 12.64 5.01
C THR A 47 -10.52 13.12 3.59
N ASN A 48 -9.47 13.24 2.76
CA ASN A 48 -9.57 13.86 1.44
C ASN A 48 -9.50 12.89 0.28
N TYR A 49 -9.00 11.66 0.49
CA TYR A 49 -8.71 10.71 -0.57
C TYR A 49 -9.17 9.30 -0.25
N TYR A 50 -9.46 8.53 -1.30
CA TYR A 50 -9.32 7.08 -1.27
C TYR A 50 -8.00 6.70 -1.94
N LEU A 51 -7.18 5.93 -1.26
CA LEU A 51 -5.98 5.32 -1.83
C LEU A 51 -6.25 3.84 -2.05
N CYS A 52 -6.08 3.40 -3.29
CA CYS A 52 -6.15 1.99 -3.65
C CYS A 52 -4.80 1.56 -4.22
N ILE A 53 -4.21 0.52 -3.63
CA ILE A 53 -2.98 -0.10 -4.15
C ILE A 53 -3.35 -1.44 -4.75
N TRP A 54 -2.97 -1.63 -6.00
CA TRP A 54 -3.31 -2.82 -6.75
C TRP A 54 -2.20 -3.20 -7.73
N ARG A 55 -2.21 -4.42 -8.22
CA ARG A 55 -1.38 -4.90 -9.31
C ARG A 55 -2.15 -5.91 -10.15
N PRO A 56 -1.74 -6.17 -11.42
CA PRO A 56 -2.16 -7.36 -12.13
C PRO A 56 -1.77 -8.61 -11.34
N TYR A 57 -2.60 -9.64 -11.41
CA TYR A 57 -2.32 -10.90 -10.71
C TYR A 57 -1.06 -11.59 -11.22
N ASP A 58 -0.76 -11.43 -12.52
CA ASP A 58 0.50 -11.92 -13.09
C ASP A 58 1.67 -11.10 -12.54
N ILE A 59 2.28 -11.65 -11.48
CA ILE A 59 3.38 -11.04 -10.74
C ILE A 59 4.58 -10.73 -11.63
N MET A 60 4.79 -11.51 -12.68
CA MET A 60 5.93 -11.37 -13.58
C MET A 60 5.77 -10.20 -14.56
N LYS A 61 4.54 -9.74 -14.78
CA LYS A 61 4.22 -8.69 -15.76
C LYS A 61 3.72 -7.40 -15.15
N GLY A 62 3.37 -7.39 -13.86
CA GLY A 62 2.65 -6.28 -13.25
C GLY A 62 3.45 -5.51 -12.22
N ARG A 63 3.57 -4.20 -12.44
CA ARG A 63 4.03 -3.27 -11.41
C ARG A 63 2.90 -2.93 -10.46
N TRP A 64 3.25 -2.50 -9.26
CA TRP A 64 2.29 -1.92 -8.35
C TRP A 64 1.75 -0.61 -8.92
N ASN A 65 0.46 -0.38 -8.72
CA ASN A 65 -0.22 0.83 -9.11
C ASN A 65 -0.88 1.44 -7.87
N TYR A 66 -0.71 2.74 -7.72
CA TYR A 66 -1.29 3.56 -6.66
C TYR A 66 -2.33 4.47 -7.29
N CYS A 67 -3.56 4.29 -6.88
CA CYS A 67 -4.69 5.05 -7.37
C CYS A 67 -5.23 5.92 -6.25
N PHE A 68 -5.20 7.24 -6.46
CA PHE A 68 -5.74 8.22 -5.53
C PHE A 68 -7.00 8.83 -6.12
N TYR A 69 -8.11 8.68 -5.42
CA TYR A 69 -9.34 9.38 -5.74
C TYR A 69 -9.54 10.56 -4.80
N ASP A 70 -9.53 11.77 -5.34
CA ASP A 70 -9.78 13.01 -4.60
C ASP A 70 -11.28 13.19 -4.38
N LYS A 71 -11.73 13.13 -3.13
CA LYS A 71 -13.15 13.22 -2.75
C LYS A 71 -13.77 14.58 -3.10
N ALA A 72 -12.98 15.65 -3.04
CA ALA A 72 -13.48 17.01 -3.27
C ALA A 72 -13.69 17.28 -4.77
N SER A 73 -12.74 16.89 -5.60
CA SER A 73 -12.80 17.16 -7.05
C SER A 73 -13.39 16.01 -7.87
N GLY A 74 -13.52 14.80 -7.28
CA GLY A 74 -13.93 13.59 -7.99
C GLY A 74 -12.87 13.08 -8.99
N LYS A 75 -11.65 13.60 -8.92
CA LYS A 75 -10.57 13.22 -9.86
C LYS A 75 -9.80 12.00 -9.37
N LEU A 76 -9.41 11.20 -10.34
CA LEU A 76 -8.58 10.02 -10.14
C LEU A 76 -7.16 10.31 -10.62
N PHE A 77 -6.18 9.95 -9.80
CA PHE A 77 -4.75 10.05 -10.11
C PHE A 77 -4.13 8.68 -9.97
N ASN A 78 -3.34 8.27 -10.95
CA ASN A 78 -2.58 7.03 -10.89
C ASN A 78 -1.09 7.34 -10.80
N SER A 79 -0.38 6.55 -9.99
CA SER A 79 1.06 6.58 -9.86
C SER A 79 1.60 5.15 -9.81
N GLU A 80 2.84 4.95 -10.23
CA GLU A 80 3.54 3.67 -10.11
C GLU A 80 4.13 3.45 -8.70
N GLY A 81 4.00 4.45 -7.82
CA GLY A 81 4.47 4.36 -6.45
C GLY A 81 4.33 5.68 -5.70
N ILE A 82 4.55 5.59 -4.40
CA ILE A 82 4.82 6.73 -3.53
C ILE A 82 6.32 6.70 -3.27
N THR A 83 7.03 7.70 -3.76
CA THR A 83 8.45 7.87 -3.52
C THR A 83 8.68 8.86 -2.40
N ASP A 84 9.70 8.63 -1.63
CA ASP A 84 10.17 9.52 -0.59
C ASP A 84 11.48 10.17 -1.05
N ASP A 85 11.52 11.49 -1.03
CA ASP A 85 12.65 12.30 -1.43
C ASP A 85 13.47 12.85 -0.25
N LEU A 86 13.06 12.52 0.98
CA LEU A 86 13.68 13.02 2.21
C LEU A 86 14.56 11.97 2.90
N TRP A 87 14.15 10.72 2.91
CA TRP A 87 14.76 9.66 3.72
C TRP A 87 15.34 8.52 2.89
N GLY A 88 15.16 8.57 1.55
CA GLY A 88 15.62 7.50 0.65
C GLY A 88 14.94 6.15 0.91
N LEU A 89 13.68 6.19 1.35
CA LEU A 89 12.94 4.97 1.63
C LEU A 89 12.68 4.15 0.36
N PRO A 90 12.67 2.82 0.47
CA PRO A 90 12.12 1.98 -0.59
C PRO A 90 10.67 2.34 -0.89
N LEU A 91 10.10 1.74 -1.93
CA LEU A 91 8.72 1.97 -2.32
C LEU A 91 7.76 1.88 -1.11
N PHE A 92 7.06 2.99 -0.81
CA PHE A 92 6.21 3.09 0.36
C PHE A 92 4.87 2.39 0.15
N PHE A 93 4.64 1.31 0.90
CA PHE A 93 3.39 0.55 0.93
C PHE A 93 2.62 0.83 2.22
N PRO A 94 1.73 1.81 2.26
CA PRO A 94 0.95 2.07 3.45
C PRO A 94 0.02 0.89 3.76
N TYR A 95 0.10 0.44 4.99
CA TYR A 95 -0.73 -0.63 5.53
C TYR A 95 -1.82 -0.08 6.45
N ASN A 96 -1.53 1.05 7.09
CA ASN A 96 -2.41 1.62 8.12
C ASN A 96 -2.59 3.12 7.91
N TYR A 97 -3.73 3.62 8.38
CA TYR A 97 -4.07 5.04 8.42
C TYR A 97 -4.66 5.38 9.78
N PHE A 98 -4.27 6.51 10.33
CA PHE A 98 -4.81 7.00 11.59
C PHE A 98 -4.67 8.51 11.72
N VAL A 99 -5.37 9.06 12.71
CA VAL A 99 -5.35 10.48 13.00
C VAL A 99 -4.86 10.68 14.44
N ILE A 100 -3.83 11.51 14.63
CA ILE A 100 -3.34 11.94 15.94
C ILE A 100 -3.38 13.45 15.97
N ASP A 101 -4.06 14.01 16.98
CA ASP A 101 -4.19 15.46 17.19
C ASP A 101 -4.65 16.21 15.91
N GLY A 102 -5.60 15.64 15.20
CA GLY A 102 -6.14 16.20 13.96
C GLY A 102 -5.16 16.19 12.77
N ARG A 103 -4.08 15.44 12.88
CA ARG A 103 -3.11 15.21 11.79
C ARG A 103 -3.24 13.78 11.28
N GLU A 104 -3.26 13.62 9.97
CA GLU A 104 -3.42 12.37 9.29
C GLU A 104 -2.06 11.73 8.97
N TYR A 105 -1.97 10.43 9.17
CA TYR A 105 -0.75 9.66 8.94
C TYR A 105 -1.07 8.38 8.18
N LEU A 106 -0.17 8.05 7.24
CA LEU A 106 -0.04 6.72 6.67
C LEU A 106 1.16 6.03 7.32
N GLU A 107 1.03 4.73 7.57
CA GLU A 107 2.07 3.92 8.21
C GLU A 107 2.37 2.70 7.36
N ALA A 108 3.65 2.39 7.21
CA ALA A 108 4.14 1.18 6.55
C ALA A 108 5.19 0.48 7.40
N PRO A 109 5.13 -0.86 7.55
CA PRO A 109 6.20 -1.64 8.13
C PRO A 109 7.28 -1.91 7.09
N TYR A 110 8.53 -1.84 7.51
CA TYR A 110 9.69 -2.25 6.74
C TYR A 110 10.50 -3.29 7.50
N GLN A 111 11.02 -4.26 6.81
CA GLN A 111 12.04 -5.13 7.36
C GLN A 111 13.34 -4.33 7.55
N PRO A 112 14.11 -4.53 8.65
CA PRO A 112 15.35 -3.82 8.88
C PRO A 112 16.30 -3.86 7.68
N TYR A 113 16.47 -5.03 7.05
CA TYR A 113 17.37 -5.21 5.91
C TYR A 113 16.94 -4.36 4.69
N GLU A 114 15.62 -4.13 4.47
CA GLU A 114 15.13 -3.31 3.35
C GLU A 114 15.55 -1.84 3.51
N LEU A 115 15.51 -1.34 4.75
CA LEU A 115 15.95 0.02 5.07
C LEU A 115 17.47 0.15 5.00
N LEU A 116 18.19 -0.84 5.55
CA LEU A 116 19.66 -0.87 5.49
C LEU A 116 20.16 -0.87 4.05
N ASP A 117 19.60 -1.71 3.18
CA ASP A 117 19.94 -1.76 1.75
C ASP A 117 19.71 -0.40 1.07
N ALA A 118 18.55 0.22 1.31
CA ALA A 118 18.21 1.51 0.73
C ALA A 118 19.13 2.64 1.23
N TRP A 119 19.35 2.71 2.55
CA TRP A 119 20.10 3.81 3.15
C TRP A 119 21.62 3.69 2.93
N LEU A 120 22.19 2.49 3.01
CA LEU A 120 23.61 2.27 2.74
C LEU A 120 23.98 2.51 1.28
N SER A 121 23.04 2.27 0.36
CA SER A 121 23.22 2.53 -1.07
C SER A 121 23.01 4.02 -1.47
N SER A 122 22.52 4.86 -0.56
CA SER A 122 22.27 6.28 -0.84
C SER A 122 23.56 7.05 -1.05
N ASP A 123 23.57 7.99 -1.99
CA ASP A 123 24.66 8.95 -2.18
C ASP A 123 24.68 10.05 -1.11
N ASP A 124 23.55 10.25 -0.40
CA ASP A 124 23.44 11.26 0.66
C ASP A 124 24.01 10.73 1.99
N PRO A 125 25.06 11.38 2.57
CA PRO A 125 25.66 10.98 3.82
C PRO A 125 24.71 11.02 5.02
N GLU A 126 23.75 11.94 5.03
CA GLU A 126 22.77 12.06 6.12
C GLU A 126 21.76 10.92 6.09
N ILE A 127 21.40 10.45 4.90
CA ILE A 127 20.56 9.26 4.73
C ILE A 127 21.34 8.03 5.17
N ARG A 128 22.58 7.85 4.72
CA ARG A 128 23.43 6.71 5.15
C ARG A 128 23.58 6.60 6.66
N LYS A 129 23.68 7.73 7.34
CA LYS A 129 23.80 7.79 8.80
C LYS A 129 22.57 7.21 9.53
N GLN A 130 21.41 7.19 8.88
CA GLN A 130 20.20 6.57 9.48
C GLN A 130 20.38 5.07 9.67
N ALA A 131 21.22 4.42 8.86
CA ALA A 131 21.50 2.99 8.98
C ALA A 131 22.12 2.62 10.34
N ASP A 132 22.87 3.53 10.97
CA ASP A 132 23.47 3.31 12.29
C ASP A 132 22.44 3.11 13.42
N CYS A 133 21.19 3.50 13.16
CA CYS A 133 20.09 3.38 14.12
C CYS A 133 19.29 2.08 13.99
N ILE A 134 19.59 1.26 12.98
CA ILE A 134 18.84 0.03 12.67
C ILE A 134 19.64 -1.19 13.10
N ASP A 135 18.99 -2.05 13.88
CA ASP A 135 19.47 -3.41 14.16
C ASP A 135 18.94 -4.35 13.08
N GLU A 136 19.82 -4.97 12.31
CA GLU A 136 19.45 -5.85 11.18
C GLU A 136 18.62 -7.05 11.63
N GLU A 137 18.87 -7.58 12.84
CA GLU A 137 18.14 -8.70 13.44
C GLU A 137 16.92 -8.22 14.26
N GLY A 138 16.67 -6.91 14.25
CA GLY A 138 15.61 -6.29 15.03
C GLY A 138 14.20 -6.55 14.48
N ASN A 139 13.22 -5.99 15.20
CA ASN A 139 11.83 -6.00 14.75
C ASN A 139 11.62 -5.04 13.55
N ASN A 140 10.52 -5.24 12.83
CA ASN A 140 10.10 -4.34 11.76
C ASN A 140 10.07 -2.89 12.23
N VAL A 141 10.56 -2.00 11.39
CA VAL A 141 10.54 -0.57 11.59
C VAL A 141 9.24 0.00 11.03
N LEU A 142 8.51 0.76 11.85
CA LEU A 142 7.28 1.43 11.41
C LEU A 142 7.61 2.85 10.95
N ILE A 143 7.46 3.09 9.67
CA ILE A 143 7.62 4.42 9.07
C ILE A 143 6.27 5.09 8.96
N ARG A 144 6.19 6.34 9.44
CA ARG A 144 4.98 7.17 9.41
C ARG A 144 5.17 8.39 8.55
N ILE A 145 4.31 8.55 7.57
CA ILE A 145 4.27 9.74 6.71
C ILE A 145 3.06 10.57 7.08
N ARG A 146 3.29 11.85 7.40
CA ARG A 146 2.20 12.79 7.66
C ARG A 146 1.64 13.32 6.36
N LEU A 147 0.33 13.20 6.17
CA LEU A 147 -0.36 13.80 5.05
C LEU A 147 -0.45 15.32 5.23
N LYS A 148 -0.14 16.08 4.18
CA LYS A 148 -0.30 17.53 4.20
C LYS A 148 -1.79 17.87 4.13
N LYS A 149 -2.22 18.84 4.92
CA LYS A 149 -3.54 19.45 4.73
C LYS A 149 -3.54 20.17 3.38
N LYS A 150 -4.62 20.00 2.63
CA LYS A 150 -4.90 20.86 1.46
C LYS A 150 -5.22 22.27 1.90
#